data_9ca9e7df0e6b4219d42c20940dc31ab1
#
_entry.id   9ca9e7df0e6b4219d42c20940dc31ab1
#
_cell.length_a   1.000
_cell.length_b   1.000
_cell.length_c   1.000
_cell.angle_alpha   90.00
_cell.angle_beta   90.00
_cell.angle_gamma   90.00
#
_symmetry.space_group_name_H-M   'P 1'
#
loop_
_entity.id
_entity.type
_entity.pdbx_description
1 polymer ?
#
loop_
_entity_poly.entity_id
_entity_poly.type
_entity_poly.pdbx_seq_one_letter_code
_entity_poly.pdbx_strand_id
1 'polypeptide(L)'
;MGLLLDANTRVKFVELDGNMVRNYDALKNIRNLSPKDRLMAIGEIFDEKPDVLGPLSGDGALPLSVADGMIENVIGRFELPLGVATNFQVNGKDYLIPMAVEEPSVVAGASYMAKLAKFNGGFEAYSDRPIMRAQIQVMGVQDLKSAKKRILDNKNDLIDAANEKDRTLVSLGGGCEDIEVHLFEDTPSGPMLIVHLLVDVRDAMGANTVNTMAEHIAPQVEKISQGQARLRILSNLADKRLVTASVKIGPSQFDTAEYEGQEVIKRILEAASFAVVDPYRAATHNKGIMNGIDPVVIATGNDWRAIEAGAHAFAAISGQYTSLTQWSSSPDRELVGKITLPMAVGLVGGATKTHPSAQAALALLDVGSASELGQVIAAVGLAQNLAALRALATEGIQRGHMTLHARNIALQAGALGDEIDSVVKSMIDSQEVTVDNASQILKRIK
;
A
#
# COMPACT_ATOMS: atom_id res chain seq x y z
N MET A 1 9.26 33.69 22.51
CA MET A 1 8.42 33.83 23.73
C MET A 1 7.11 34.49 23.31
N GLY A 2 6.06 33.69 23.24
CA GLY A 2 4.71 34.11 22.83
C GLY A 2 3.80 32.89 22.75
N LEU A 3 3.52 32.26 23.92
CA LEU A 3 2.44 31.28 24.08
C LEU A 3 1.13 32.05 24.11
N LEU A 4 0.34 31.97 23.04
CA LEU A 4 -1.09 32.27 23.11
C LEU A 4 -1.78 30.99 23.58
N LEU A 5 -1.97 30.90 24.88
CA LEU A 5 -2.76 29.85 25.54
C LEU A 5 -4.22 30.32 25.59
N ASP A 6 -5.07 29.71 24.78
CA ASP A 6 -6.51 29.57 25.08
C ASP A 6 -6.69 28.28 25.87
N ALA A 7 -7.34 28.33 27.03
CA ALA A 7 -7.33 27.29 28.05
C ALA A 7 -8.05 25.96 27.64
N ASN A 8 -8.55 25.88 26.39
CA ASN A 8 -9.18 24.70 25.80
C ASN A 8 -8.49 24.22 24.49
N THR A 9 -7.40 24.85 24.07
CA THR A 9 -6.75 24.51 22.79
C THR A 9 -5.60 23.55 23.06
N ARG A 10 -5.78 22.29 22.69
CA ARG A 10 -4.66 21.35 22.55
C ARG A 10 -3.66 21.94 21.58
N VAL A 11 -2.36 21.95 21.94
CA VAL A 11 -1.28 22.49 21.09
C VAL A 11 -1.26 21.71 19.78
N LYS A 12 -1.70 22.34 18.68
CA LYS A 12 -1.82 21.71 17.34
C LYS A 12 -0.46 21.50 16.68
N PHE A 13 0.48 22.35 16.99
CA PHE A 13 1.85 22.31 16.46
C PHE A 13 2.85 22.40 17.59
N VAL A 14 3.97 21.72 17.43
CA VAL A 14 5.16 21.84 18.28
C VAL A 14 6.33 22.30 17.44
N GLU A 15 7.20 23.12 18.00
CA GLU A 15 8.43 23.56 17.36
C GLU A 15 9.50 22.47 17.58
N LEU A 16 9.97 21.87 16.50
CA LEU A 16 11.08 20.92 16.48
C LEU A 16 12.11 21.43 15.47
N ASP A 17 13.33 21.67 15.95
CA ASP A 17 14.47 22.14 15.14
C ASP A 17 14.15 23.38 14.26
N GLY A 18 13.36 24.31 14.82
CA GLY A 18 12.94 25.55 14.14
C GLY A 18 11.78 25.40 13.15
N ASN A 19 11.18 24.21 13.04
CA ASN A 19 10.01 23.95 12.21
C ASN A 19 8.78 23.69 13.07
N MET A 20 7.61 24.21 12.62
CA MET A 20 6.32 23.89 13.24
C MET A 20 5.82 22.56 12.69
N VAL A 21 5.77 21.54 13.54
CA VAL A 21 5.33 20.18 13.21
C VAL A 21 3.98 19.90 13.87
N ARG A 22 3.09 19.17 13.19
CA ARG A 22 1.78 18.78 13.75
C ARG A 22 1.94 17.90 14.99
N ASN A 23 1.18 18.20 16.02
CA ASN A 23 1.20 17.48 17.28
C ASN A 23 0.21 16.31 17.27
N TYR A 24 0.70 15.10 17.04
CA TYR A 24 -0.12 13.87 17.05
C TYR A 24 -0.32 13.27 18.46
N ASP A 25 0.21 13.89 19.52
CA ASP A 25 0.06 13.42 20.90
C ASP A 25 -1.40 13.34 21.36
N ALA A 26 -2.25 14.19 20.81
CA ALA A 26 -3.70 14.15 21.04
C ALA A 26 -4.35 12.82 20.61
N LEU A 27 -3.72 12.07 19.73
CA LEU A 27 -4.24 10.80 19.21
C LEU A 27 -3.69 9.55 19.93
N LYS A 28 -2.90 9.70 20.99
CA LYS A 28 -2.32 8.55 21.73
C LYS A 28 -3.37 7.53 22.22
N ASN A 29 -4.57 7.98 22.50
CA ASN A 29 -5.69 7.13 22.99
C ASN A 29 -6.88 7.06 22.01
N ILE A 30 -6.68 7.37 20.75
CA ILE A 30 -7.74 7.42 19.73
C ILE A 30 -8.59 6.14 19.67
N ARG A 31 -8.01 4.98 19.94
CA ARG A 31 -8.70 3.68 19.95
C ARG A 31 -9.86 3.61 20.94
N ASN A 32 -9.82 4.40 22.01
CA ASN A 32 -10.83 4.40 23.09
C ASN A 32 -12.00 5.36 22.80
N LEU A 33 -11.91 6.15 21.71
CA LEU A 33 -12.93 7.10 21.32
C LEU A 33 -13.98 6.44 20.42
N SER A 34 -15.19 7.01 20.37
CA SER A 34 -16.19 6.63 19.37
C SER A 34 -15.72 7.00 17.96
N PRO A 35 -16.26 6.39 16.88
CA PRO A 35 -15.92 6.76 15.51
C PRO A 35 -16.07 8.26 15.23
N LYS A 36 -17.15 8.87 15.74
CA LYS A 36 -17.41 10.31 15.63
C LYS A 36 -16.33 11.14 16.33
N ASP A 37 -16.00 10.78 17.57
CA ASP A 37 -15.00 11.51 18.35
C ASP A 37 -13.58 11.34 17.79
N ARG A 38 -13.28 10.18 17.18
CA ARG A 38 -12.03 9.94 16.45
C ARG A 38 -11.90 10.91 15.28
N LEU A 39 -12.95 11.02 14.46
CA LEU A 39 -12.95 11.93 13.31
C LEU A 39 -12.83 13.38 13.74
N MET A 40 -13.48 13.79 14.83
CA MET A 40 -13.35 15.13 15.40
C MET A 40 -11.90 15.39 15.88
N ALA A 41 -11.31 14.47 16.64
CA ALA A 41 -9.94 14.60 17.13
C ALA A 41 -8.90 14.70 16.00
N ILE A 42 -9.12 13.97 14.90
CA ILE A 42 -8.31 14.07 13.69
C ILE A 42 -8.51 15.44 13.03
N GLY A 43 -9.76 15.88 12.86
CA GLY A 43 -10.08 17.17 12.25
C GLY A 43 -9.46 18.35 12.99
N GLU A 44 -9.39 18.29 14.34
CA GLU A 44 -8.74 19.32 15.16
C GLU A 44 -7.24 19.47 14.86
N ILE A 45 -6.53 18.39 14.51
CA ILE A 45 -5.10 18.41 14.20
C ILE A 45 -4.84 19.02 12.81
N PHE A 46 -5.73 18.75 11.86
CA PHE A 46 -5.54 19.19 10.47
C PHE A 46 -6.00 20.63 10.21
N ASP A 47 -6.57 21.32 11.19
CA ASP A 47 -6.94 22.76 11.19
C ASP A 47 -7.70 23.26 9.95
N GLU A 48 -7.79 22.47 8.94
CA GLU A 48 -8.31 22.85 7.67
C GLU A 48 -9.42 21.91 7.21
N LYS A 49 -10.59 22.52 7.05
CA LYS A 49 -11.62 22.00 6.18
C LYS A 49 -12.46 20.87 6.81
N PRO A 50 -13.41 21.21 7.67
CA PRO A 50 -14.54 20.31 7.95
C PRO A 50 -15.11 19.70 6.67
N ASP A 51 -15.09 20.46 5.56
CA ASP A 51 -15.56 20.05 4.25
C ASP A 51 -14.73 18.93 3.60
N VAL A 52 -13.42 18.85 3.86
CA VAL A 52 -12.54 17.80 3.30
C VAL A 52 -12.76 16.45 3.98
N LEU A 53 -12.93 16.42 5.30
CA LEU A 53 -13.21 15.21 6.05
C LEU A 53 -14.72 14.87 6.11
N GLY A 54 -15.57 15.78 5.63
CA GLY A 54 -17.02 15.60 5.55
C GLY A 54 -17.46 14.26 4.97
N PRO A 55 -16.87 13.80 3.85
CA PRO A 55 -17.19 12.49 3.26
C PRO A 55 -17.01 11.30 4.22
N LEU A 56 -16.20 11.45 5.27
CA LEU A 56 -15.93 10.39 6.26
C LEU A 56 -16.92 10.42 7.44
N SER A 57 -17.80 11.44 7.53
CA SER A 57 -18.63 11.68 8.72
C SER A 57 -20.02 11.03 8.70
N GLY A 58 -20.42 10.33 7.62
CA GLY A 58 -21.75 9.76 7.55
C GLY A 58 -22.13 9.11 6.23
N ASP A 59 -23.43 8.89 6.04
CA ASP A 59 -23.99 8.30 4.84
C ASP A 59 -23.70 9.16 3.61
N GLY A 60 -23.12 8.55 2.57
CA GLY A 60 -22.89 9.23 1.29
C GLY A 60 -21.44 9.58 0.99
N ALA A 61 -20.50 8.91 1.63
CA ALA A 61 -19.05 9.01 1.30
C ALA A 61 -18.76 8.80 -0.20
N LEU A 62 -19.60 8.03 -0.89
CA LEU A 62 -19.64 7.91 -2.36
C LEU A 62 -21.08 8.11 -2.82
N PRO A 63 -21.47 9.29 -3.33
CA PRO A 63 -22.80 9.52 -3.88
C PRO A 63 -23.12 8.51 -4.99
N LEU A 64 -24.39 8.03 -5.06
CA LEU A 64 -24.77 7.02 -6.05
C LEU A 64 -24.58 7.51 -7.49
N SER A 65 -24.80 8.80 -7.74
CA SER A 65 -24.55 9.42 -9.04
C SER A 65 -23.07 9.44 -9.45
N VAL A 66 -22.16 9.50 -8.48
CA VAL A 66 -20.72 9.38 -8.73
C VAL A 66 -20.37 7.92 -9.01
N ALA A 67 -20.90 7.00 -8.22
CA ALA A 67 -20.69 5.57 -8.41
C ALA A 67 -21.17 5.10 -9.80
N ASP A 68 -22.34 5.57 -10.25
CA ASP A 68 -22.92 5.25 -11.56
C ASP A 68 -22.05 5.74 -12.74
N GLY A 69 -21.26 6.80 -12.51
CA GLY A 69 -20.28 7.28 -13.48
C GLY A 69 -18.91 6.57 -13.42
N MET A 70 -18.68 5.73 -12.42
CA MET A 70 -17.38 5.03 -12.23
C MET A 70 -17.34 3.66 -12.92
N ILE A 71 -18.46 2.94 -12.91
CA ILE A 71 -18.59 1.60 -13.53
C ILE A 71 -20.00 1.45 -14.14
N GLU A 72 -20.16 0.45 -15.00
CA GLU A 72 -21.44 0.12 -15.66
C GLU A 72 -22.41 -0.61 -14.70
N ASN A 73 -23.71 -0.45 -14.92
CA ASN A 73 -24.80 -1.20 -14.27
C ASN A 73 -24.79 -1.12 -12.72
N VAL A 74 -24.52 0.05 -12.18
CA VAL A 74 -24.47 0.28 -10.75
C VAL A 74 -25.85 0.02 -10.09
N ILE A 75 -25.88 -0.86 -9.09
CA ILE A 75 -27.09 -1.18 -8.29
C ILE A 75 -27.01 -0.67 -6.86
N GLY A 76 -25.83 -0.18 -6.43
CA GLY A 76 -25.60 0.25 -5.07
C GLY A 76 -24.13 0.50 -4.77
N ARG A 77 -23.79 0.57 -3.51
CA ARG A 77 -22.41 0.78 -3.03
C ARG A 77 -22.06 -0.38 -2.10
N PHE A 78 -20.81 -0.81 -2.15
CA PHE A 78 -20.26 -1.74 -1.19
C PHE A 78 -19.27 -0.98 -0.29
N GLU A 79 -19.58 -0.92 1.00
CA GLU A 79 -18.83 -0.10 1.96
C GLU A 79 -17.82 -0.96 2.72
N LEU A 80 -16.57 -0.50 2.79
CA LEU A 80 -15.52 -1.06 3.63
C LEU A 80 -15.28 -0.15 4.84
N PRO A 81 -14.96 -0.70 6.02
CA PRO A 81 -14.52 0.11 7.15
C PRO A 81 -13.26 0.89 6.78
N LEU A 82 -13.21 2.17 7.14
CA LEU A 82 -12.03 3.01 7.01
C LEU A 82 -11.45 3.29 8.40
N GLY A 83 -10.28 2.73 8.68
CA GLY A 83 -9.52 2.98 9.90
C GLY A 83 -8.33 3.93 9.66
N VAL A 84 -7.66 4.33 10.73
CA VAL A 84 -6.45 5.13 10.68
C VAL A 84 -5.36 4.47 11.51
N ALA A 85 -4.24 4.11 10.89
CA ALA A 85 -3.05 3.69 11.60
C ALA A 85 -2.24 4.92 12.04
N THR A 86 -1.68 4.82 13.24
CA THR A 86 -0.97 5.91 13.94
C THR A 86 0.49 5.56 14.19
N ASN A 87 1.26 6.51 14.72
CA ASN A 87 2.66 6.39 15.09
C ASN A 87 3.65 6.24 13.92
N PHE A 88 3.19 6.27 12.68
CA PHE A 88 4.10 6.20 11.54
C PHE A 88 4.95 7.45 11.45
N GLN A 89 6.26 7.23 11.39
CA GLN A 89 7.24 8.24 11.01
C GLN A 89 8.05 7.69 9.84
N VAL A 90 8.05 8.40 8.71
CA VAL A 90 8.79 8.01 7.49
C VAL A 90 9.64 9.21 7.07
N ASN A 91 10.94 9.01 6.94
CA ASN A 91 11.90 10.05 6.60
C ASN A 91 11.80 11.28 7.53
N GLY A 92 11.57 11.03 8.83
CA GLY A 92 11.44 12.08 9.85
C GLY A 92 10.07 12.80 9.91
N LYS A 93 9.16 12.56 8.93
CA LYS A 93 7.80 13.12 8.92
C LYS A 93 6.81 12.13 9.52
N ASP A 94 5.95 12.61 10.41
CA ASP A 94 4.86 11.82 11.00
C ASP A 94 3.64 11.77 10.06
N TYR A 95 2.97 10.60 10.02
CA TYR A 95 1.80 10.36 9.19
C TYR A 95 0.66 9.71 9.95
N LEU A 96 -0.57 10.09 9.59
CA LEU A 96 -1.78 9.32 9.86
C LEU A 96 -2.14 8.53 8.60
N ILE A 97 -2.24 7.21 8.71
CA ILE A 97 -2.40 6.34 7.55
C ILE A 97 -3.85 5.87 7.44
N PRO A 98 -4.64 6.36 6.48
CA PRO A 98 -5.97 5.84 6.21
C PRO A 98 -5.88 4.43 5.62
N MET A 99 -6.68 3.51 6.13
CA MET A 99 -6.68 2.10 5.74
C MET A 99 -8.11 1.60 5.58
N ALA A 100 -8.52 1.27 4.34
CA ALA A 100 -9.81 0.67 4.04
C ALA A 100 -9.67 -0.86 4.06
N VAL A 101 -10.20 -1.51 5.10
CA VAL A 101 -10.01 -2.95 5.31
C VAL A 101 -11.09 -3.53 6.22
N GLU A 102 -11.50 -4.77 5.94
CA GLU A 102 -12.46 -5.52 6.74
C GLU A 102 -11.81 -6.42 7.80
N GLU A 103 -10.51 -6.73 7.66
CA GLU A 103 -9.81 -7.69 8.53
C GLU A 103 -9.41 -7.03 9.87
N PRO A 104 -9.82 -7.60 11.01
CA PRO A 104 -9.39 -7.12 12.33
C PRO A 104 -7.87 -7.26 12.50
N SER A 105 -7.31 -6.45 13.37
CA SER A 105 -5.89 -6.43 13.76
C SER A 105 -4.93 -5.78 12.75
N VAL A 106 -5.31 -5.57 11.50
CA VAL A 106 -4.45 -4.96 10.48
C VAL A 106 -4.02 -3.56 10.91
N VAL A 107 -4.98 -2.67 11.16
CA VAL A 107 -4.70 -1.28 11.57
C VAL A 107 -3.95 -1.22 12.91
N ALA A 108 -4.33 -2.07 13.86
CA ALA A 108 -3.71 -2.11 15.18
C ALA A 108 -2.27 -2.65 15.11
N GLY A 109 -2.04 -3.71 14.33
CA GLY A 109 -0.72 -4.31 14.12
C GLY A 109 0.27 -3.34 13.49
N ALA A 110 -0.15 -2.69 12.38
CA ALA A 110 0.66 -1.67 11.72
C ALA A 110 1.00 -0.52 12.68
N SER A 111 0.01 0.02 13.41
CA SER A 111 0.21 1.12 14.36
C SER A 111 1.15 0.74 15.51
N TYR A 112 1.08 -0.51 15.99
CA TYR A 112 1.94 -0.98 17.07
C TYR A 112 3.38 -1.14 16.61
N MET A 113 3.63 -1.72 15.45
CA MET A 113 5.00 -1.83 14.91
C MET A 113 5.57 -0.46 14.57
N ALA A 114 4.77 0.45 14.03
CA ALA A 114 5.18 1.83 13.81
C ALA A 114 5.58 2.54 15.12
N LYS A 115 4.86 2.28 16.22
CA LYS A 115 5.23 2.78 17.55
C LYS A 115 6.62 2.27 17.99
N LEU A 116 6.91 0.97 17.79
CA LEU A 116 8.21 0.40 18.14
C LEU A 116 9.32 0.99 17.26
N ALA A 117 9.07 1.13 15.96
CA ALA A 117 10.01 1.73 15.02
C ALA A 117 10.35 3.19 15.37
N LYS A 118 9.36 3.96 15.82
CA LYS A 118 9.52 5.39 16.12
C LYS A 118 10.56 5.68 17.21
N PHE A 119 10.82 4.74 18.13
CA PHE A 119 11.90 4.87 19.13
C PHE A 119 13.30 4.95 18.51
N ASN A 120 13.48 4.42 17.31
CA ASN A 120 14.73 4.44 16.56
C ASN A 120 14.67 5.34 15.31
N GLY A 121 13.78 6.33 15.29
CA GLY A 121 13.66 7.30 14.18
C GLY A 121 12.67 6.91 13.08
N GLY A 122 11.89 5.83 13.27
CA GLY A 122 10.85 5.41 12.33
C GLY A 122 11.41 4.63 11.15
N PHE A 123 10.80 4.84 9.98
CA PHE A 123 11.17 4.19 8.72
C PHE A 123 11.96 5.15 7.84
N GLU A 124 12.97 4.62 7.16
CA GLU A 124 13.65 5.29 6.06
C GLU A 124 13.15 4.70 4.75
N ALA A 125 12.79 5.53 3.78
CA ALA A 125 12.29 5.06 2.50
C ALA A 125 12.78 5.94 1.34
N TYR A 126 12.97 5.31 0.18
CA TYR A 126 13.28 5.99 -1.06
C TYR A 126 12.59 5.32 -2.24
N SER A 127 12.41 6.06 -3.32
CA SER A 127 11.78 5.59 -4.55
C SER A 127 12.74 5.75 -5.72
N ASP A 128 12.71 4.80 -6.64
CA ASP A 128 13.27 4.99 -7.97
C ASP A 128 12.45 6.03 -8.75
N ARG A 129 12.94 6.41 -9.92
CA ARG A 129 12.17 7.24 -10.86
C ARG A 129 10.87 6.53 -11.25
N PRO A 130 9.77 7.28 -11.49
CA PRO A 130 8.46 6.68 -11.75
C PRO A 130 8.32 6.20 -13.21
N ILE A 131 9.17 5.25 -13.61
CA ILE A 131 9.21 4.71 -14.96
C ILE A 131 8.22 3.55 -15.09
N MET A 132 7.21 3.73 -15.93
CA MET A 132 6.27 2.69 -16.33
C MET A 132 6.68 2.07 -17.66
N ARG A 133 6.26 0.82 -17.85
CA ARG A 133 6.58 0.03 -19.03
C ARG A 133 5.31 -0.25 -19.85
N ALA A 134 5.33 0.07 -21.15
CA ALA A 134 4.34 -0.42 -22.10
C ALA A 134 4.98 -1.41 -23.08
N GLN A 135 4.19 -2.32 -23.60
CA GLN A 135 4.62 -3.40 -24.50
C GLN A 135 3.85 -3.32 -25.81
N ILE A 136 4.55 -3.46 -26.94
CA ILE A 136 3.98 -3.67 -28.27
C ILE A 136 4.41 -5.06 -28.73
N GLN A 137 3.45 -5.97 -28.86
CA GLN A 137 3.70 -7.30 -29.42
C GLN A 137 3.67 -7.24 -30.96
N VAL A 138 4.74 -7.71 -31.61
CA VAL A 138 4.85 -7.74 -33.06
C VAL A 138 5.00 -9.19 -33.53
N MET A 139 4.12 -9.61 -34.43
CA MET A 139 4.07 -10.95 -35.02
C MET A 139 4.39 -10.91 -36.52
N GLY A 140 4.72 -12.07 -37.10
CA GLY A 140 4.95 -12.22 -38.54
C GLY A 140 6.25 -11.62 -39.03
N VAL A 141 7.20 -11.34 -38.17
CA VAL A 141 8.55 -10.83 -38.51
C VAL A 141 9.39 -12.01 -39.01
N GLN A 142 9.94 -11.90 -40.25
CA GLN A 142 10.74 -12.97 -40.85
C GLN A 142 12.13 -13.09 -40.23
N ASP A 143 12.78 -11.97 -39.95
CA ASP A 143 14.10 -11.90 -39.31
C ASP A 143 14.01 -10.98 -38.07
N LEU A 144 13.88 -11.62 -36.91
CA LEU A 144 13.76 -10.94 -35.63
C LEU A 144 14.98 -10.07 -35.29
N LYS A 145 16.19 -10.56 -35.59
CA LYS A 145 17.43 -9.86 -35.26
C LYS A 145 17.59 -8.59 -36.10
N SER A 146 17.34 -8.67 -37.40
CA SER A 146 17.35 -7.52 -38.29
C SER A 146 16.23 -6.52 -37.94
N ALA A 147 15.03 -6.99 -37.58
CA ALA A 147 13.94 -6.14 -37.15
C ALA A 147 14.28 -5.41 -35.83
N LYS A 148 14.83 -6.10 -34.86
CA LYS A 148 15.33 -5.48 -33.62
C LYS A 148 16.32 -4.37 -33.91
N LYS A 149 17.31 -4.64 -34.80
CA LYS A 149 18.30 -3.62 -35.18
C LYS A 149 17.61 -2.40 -35.80
N ARG A 150 16.72 -2.60 -36.78
CA ARG A 150 16.00 -1.49 -37.42
C ARG A 150 15.20 -0.66 -36.41
N ILE A 151 14.51 -1.28 -35.45
CA ILE A 151 13.78 -0.56 -34.42
C ILE A 151 14.73 0.27 -33.56
N LEU A 152 15.86 -0.31 -33.12
CA LEU A 152 16.84 0.40 -32.31
C LEU A 152 17.56 1.52 -33.08
N ASP A 153 17.80 1.35 -34.38
CA ASP A 153 18.35 2.39 -35.24
C ASP A 153 17.40 3.59 -35.40
N ASN A 154 16.07 3.39 -35.26
CA ASN A 154 15.02 4.41 -35.30
C ASN A 154 14.48 4.78 -33.90
N LYS A 155 15.20 4.45 -32.83
CA LYS A 155 14.75 4.60 -31.45
C LYS A 155 14.37 6.03 -31.09
N ASN A 156 15.17 7.03 -31.49
CA ASN A 156 14.90 8.43 -31.17
C ASN A 156 13.64 8.94 -31.84
N ASP A 157 13.43 8.60 -33.11
CA ASP A 157 12.22 9.00 -33.86
C ASP A 157 10.95 8.40 -33.22
N LEU A 158 11.04 7.16 -32.71
CA LEU A 158 9.93 6.51 -31.99
C LEU A 158 9.67 7.15 -30.62
N ILE A 159 10.70 7.55 -29.90
CA ILE A 159 10.60 8.27 -28.62
C ILE A 159 9.94 9.63 -28.85
N ASP A 160 10.39 10.38 -29.85
CA ASP A 160 9.83 11.70 -30.19
C ASP A 160 8.35 11.57 -30.56
N ALA A 161 8.01 10.58 -31.41
CA ALA A 161 6.62 10.32 -31.78
C ALA A 161 5.74 9.93 -30.57
N ALA A 162 6.24 9.11 -29.63
CA ALA A 162 5.53 8.77 -28.41
C ALA A 162 5.27 10.03 -27.56
N ASN A 163 6.27 10.90 -27.43
CA ASN A 163 6.21 12.13 -26.63
C ASN A 163 5.28 13.20 -27.22
N GLU A 164 5.02 13.19 -28.52
CA GLU A 164 4.02 14.08 -29.15
C GLU A 164 2.61 13.88 -28.60
N LYS A 165 2.30 12.70 -28.04
CA LYS A 165 0.98 12.35 -27.53
C LYS A 165 0.66 12.96 -26.18
N ASP A 166 1.65 13.22 -25.36
CA ASP A 166 1.42 13.82 -24.04
C ASP A 166 2.44 14.97 -23.78
N ARG A 167 2.23 16.07 -24.49
CA ARG A 167 3.05 17.27 -24.34
C ARG A 167 3.00 17.87 -22.94
N THR A 168 1.90 17.65 -22.21
CA THR A 168 1.76 18.09 -20.83
C THR A 168 2.72 17.33 -19.94
N LEU A 169 2.75 16.00 -20.04
CA LEU A 169 3.69 15.18 -19.29
C LEU A 169 5.15 15.56 -19.62
N VAL A 170 5.47 15.75 -20.90
CA VAL A 170 6.82 16.18 -21.33
C VAL A 170 7.17 17.55 -20.75
N SER A 171 6.23 18.51 -20.73
CA SER A 171 6.47 19.84 -20.13
C SER A 171 6.74 19.80 -18.63
N LEU A 172 6.24 18.75 -17.94
CA LEU A 172 6.49 18.46 -16.53
C LEU A 172 7.81 17.69 -16.31
N GLY A 173 8.57 17.43 -17.38
CA GLY A 173 9.84 16.71 -17.35
C GLY A 173 9.69 15.19 -17.32
N GLY A 174 8.52 14.65 -17.66
CA GLY A 174 8.28 13.22 -17.91
C GLY A 174 8.32 12.87 -19.40
N GLY A 175 7.76 11.71 -19.77
CA GLY A 175 7.67 11.23 -21.14
C GLY A 175 8.41 9.92 -21.39
N CYS A 176 8.35 9.44 -22.62
CA CYS A 176 9.10 8.26 -23.06
C CYS A 176 10.59 8.60 -23.12
N GLU A 177 11.42 7.80 -22.47
CA GLU A 177 12.85 8.04 -22.34
C GLU A 177 13.69 6.96 -23.02
N ASP A 178 13.14 5.76 -23.12
CA ASP A 178 13.87 4.64 -23.67
C ASP A 178 12.95 3.64 -24.37
N ILE A 179 13.54 2.84 -25.28
CA ILE A 179 12.90 1.71 -25.96
C ILE A 179 13.82 0.51 -25.86
N GLU A 180 13.29 -0.61 -25.35
CA GLU A 180 13.93 -1.92 -25.32
C GLU A 180 13.24 -2.85 -26.31
N VAL A 181 13.99 -3.80 -26.88
CA VAL A 181 13.44 -4.80 -27.83
C VAL A 181 13.85 -6.20 -27.41
N HIS A 182 12.84 -7.04 -27.16
CA HIS A 182 13.00 -8.43 -26.71
C HIS A 182 12.57 -9.38 -27.82
N LEU A 183 13.29 -10.49 -27.99
CA LEU A 183 13.04 -11.51 -29.01
C LEU A 183 12.65 -12.80 -28.33
N PHE A 184 11.57 -13.40 -28.80
CA PHE A 184 11.07 -14.70 -28.38
C PHE A 184 11.00 -15.60 -29.63
N GLU A 185 12.00 -16.46 -29.80
CA GLU A 185 12.14 -17.30 -31.01
C GLU A 185 11.19 -18.51 -30.96
N ASP A 186 11.00 -19.09 -29.78
CA ASP A 186 10.15 -20.28 -29.57
C ASP A 186 8.98 -19.93 -28.64
N THR A 187 7.79 -19.80 -29.23
CA THR A 187 6.54 -19.57 -28.50
C THR A 187 5.40 -20.39 -29.10
N PRO A 188 4.33 -20.65 -28.33
CA PRO A 188 3.18 -21.42 -28.85
C PRO A 188 2.53 -20.85 -30.12
N SER A 189 2.70 -19.55 -30.39
CA SER A 189 2.13 -18.85 -31.55
C SER A 189 3.17 -18.51 -32.63
N GLY A 190 4.36 -19.09 -32.54
CA GLY A 190 5.50 -18.74 -33.40
C GLY A 190 6.34 -17.58 -32.89
N PRO A 191 7.40 -17.22 -33.62
CA PRO A 191 8.34 -16.18 -33.17
C PRO A 191 7.66 -14.82 -33.02
N MET A 192 8.04 -14.07 -31.98
CA MET A 192 7.55 -12.71 -31.76
C MET A 192 8.66 -11.77 -31.29
N LEU A 193 8.44 -10.51 -31.57
CA LEU A 193 9.25 -9.41 -31.11
C LEU A 193 8.40 -8.51 -30.20
N ILE A 194 8.92 -8.15 -29.06
CA ILE A 194 8.23 -7.25 -28.12
C ILE A 194 9.03 -5.97 -27.97
N VAL A 195 8.39 -4.84 -28.23
CA VAL A 195 8.96 -3.50 -28.02
C VAL A 195 8.43 -2.97 -26.69
N HIS A 196 9.34 -2.61 -25.78
CA HIS A 196 8.99 -1.96 -24.53
C HIS A 196 9.29 -0.46 -24.62
N LEU A 197 8.31 0.37 -24.28
CA LEU A 197 8.49 1.79 -24.02
C LEU A 197 8.74 1.99 -22.52
N LEU A 198 9.73 2.75 -22.15
CA LEU A 198 10.01 3.18 -20.79
C LEU A 198 9.63 4.65 -20.66
N VAL A 199 8.60 4.92 -19.84
CA VAL A 199 7.96 6.23 -19.75
C VAL A 199 7.97 6.74 -18.32
N ASP A 200 8.59 7.89 -18.08
CA ASP A 200 8.48 8.63 -16.83
C ASP A 200 7.10 9.27 -16.75
N VAL A 201 6.27 8.78 -15.83
CA VAL A 201 4.87 9.18 -15.70
C VAL A 201 4.63 10.18 -14.56
N ARG A 202 5.70 10.64 -13.90
CA ARG A 202 5.63 11.59 -12.79
C ARG A 202 4.67 11.13 -11.69
N ASP A 203 3.74 12.00 -11.28
CA ASP A 203 2.77 11.74 -10.21
C ASP A 203 1.51 10.99 -10.66
N ALA A 204 1.48 10.52 -11.91
CA ALA A 204 0.42 9.64 -12.39
C ALA A 204 0.74 8.17 -12.11
N MET A 205 -0.30 7.31 -11.98
CA MET A 205 -0.13 5.86 -12.07
C MET A 205 0.42 5.47 -13.45
N GLY A 206 -0.04 6.13 -14.51
CA GLY A 206 0.55 6.12 -15.83
C GLY A 206 -0.10 5.19 -16.85
N ALA A 207 -1.08 4.35 -16.49
CA ALA A 207 -1.67 3.35 -17.37
C ALA A 207 -2.16 3.93 -18.71
N ASN A 208 -2.99 4.97 -18.66
CA ASN A 208 -3.57 5.58 -19.87
C ASN A 208 -2.50 6.21 -20.76
N THR A 209 -1.55 6.92 -20.15
CA THR A 209 -0.47 7.59 -20.88
C THR A 209 0.38 6.59 -21.65
N VAL A 210 0.87 5.54 -20.98
CA VAL A 210 1.76 4.57 -21.63
C VAL A 210 1.04 3.73 -22.70
N ASN A 211 -0.26 3.39 -22.48
CA ASN A 211 -1.08 2.74 -23.48
C ASN A 211 -1.26 3.61 -24.72
N THR A 212 -1.61 4.89 -24.54
CA THR A 212 -1.80 5.85 -25.62
C THR A 212 -0.51 6.03 -26.43
N MET A 213 0.64 6.13 -25.78
CA MET A 213 1.94 6.23 -26.44
C MET A 213 2.26 4.97 -27.25
N ALA A 214 2.04 3.77 -26.67
CA ALA A 214 2.27 2.50 -27.36
C ALA A 214 1.35 2.32 -28.57
N GLU A 215 0.07 2.66 -28.44
CA GLU A 215 -0.89 2.62 -29.55
C GLU A 215 -0.49 3.58 -30.67
N HIS A 216 0.02 4.77 -30.32
CA HIS A 216 0.39 5.79 -31.30
C HIS A 216 1.59 5.39 -32.16
N ILE A 217 2.63 4.80 -31.55
CA ILE A 217 3.83 4.42 -32.30
C ILE A 217 3.75 3.04 -32.95
N ALA A 218 2.73 2.23 -32.62
CA ALA A 218 2.58 0.88 -33.16
C ALA A 218 2.60 0.81 -34.70
N PRO A 219 1.94 1.70 -35.47
CA PRO A 219 2.02 1.69 -36.93
C PRO A 219 3.45 1.95 -37.46
N GLN A 220 4.23 2.79 -36.76
CA GLN A 220 5.63 3.02 -37.12
C GLN A 220 6.48 1.78 -36.83
N VAL A 221 6.25 1.14 -35.68
CA VAL A 221 6.91 -0.13 -35.31
C VAL A 221 6.60 -1.23 -36.34
N GLU A 222 5.35 -1.35 -36.82
CA GLU A 222 4.96 -2.31 -37.88
C GLU A 222 5.77 -2.04 -39.16
N LYS A 223 5.83 -0.80 -39.62
CA LYS A 223 6.57 -0.41 -40.83
C LYS A 223 8.06 -0.70 -40.72
N ILE A 224 8.68 -0.40 -39.57
CA ILE A 224 10.11 -0.59 -39.33
C ILE A 224 10.42 -2.09 -39.19
N SER A 225 9.63 -2.82 -38.42
CA SER A 225 9.83 -4.26 -38.17
C SER A 225 9.47 -5.14 -39.35
N GLN A 226 8.59 -4.68 -40.25
CA GLN A 226 7.93 -5.46 -41.31
C GLN A 226 7.07 -6.60 -40.72
N GLY A 227 6.50 -6.38 -39.53
CA GLY A 227 5.59 -7.27 -38.84
C GLY A 227 4.23 -6.63 -38.60
N GLN A 228 3.43 -7.26 -37.76
CA GLN A 228 2.09 -6.79 -37.41
C GLN A 228 1.95 -6.67 -35.89
N ALA A 229 1.62 -5.50 -35.39
CA ALA A 229 1.35 -5.28 -33.98
C ALA A 229 0.03 -5.95 -33.56
N ARG A 230 0.04 -6.65 -32.43
CA ARG A 230 -1.13 -7.29 -31.84
C ARG A 230 -1.54 -6.58 -30.56
N LEU A 231 -0.78 -6.69 -29.49
CA LEU A 231 -1.05 -6.04 -28.22
C LEU A 231 -0.26 -4.74 -28.10
N ARG A 232 -0.88 -3.75 -27.47
CA ARG A 232 -0.30 -2.46 -27.08
C ARG A 232 -0.84 -2.13 -25.71
N ILE A 233 -0.11 -2.51 -24.66
CA ILE A 233 -0.62 -2.47 -23.29
C ILE A 233 0.53 -2.29 -22.29
N LEU A 234 0.25 -1.64 -21.16
CA LEU A 234 1.19 -1.54 -20.04
C LEU A 234 1.52 -2.92 -19.46
N SER A 235 2.63 -2.95 -18.70
CA SER A 235 2.91 -4.05 -17.77
C SER A 235 2.72 -3.57 -16.33
N ASN A 236 2.02 -4.37 -15.51
CA ASN A 236 1.92 -4.14 -14.07
C ASN A 236 3.20 -4.55 -13.31
N LEU A 237 4.11 -5.30 -13.94
CA LEU A 237 5.45 -5.50 -13.41
C LEU A 237 6.28 -4.23 -13.63
N ALA A 238 6.06 -3.25 -12.77
CA ALA A 238 6.73 -1.94 -12.81
C ALA A 238 8.13 -2.01 -12.16
N ASP A 239 9.00 -2.85 -12.73
CA ASP A 239 10.34 -3.17 -12.24
C ASP A 239 11.33 -1.99 -12.27
N LYS A 240 10.95 -0.90 -12.93
CA LYS A 240 11.69 0.37 -12.99
C LYS A 240 11.09 1.46 -12.11
N ARG A 241 10.11 1.11 -11.29
CA ARG A 241 9.42 2.01 -10.36
C ARG A 241 9.36 1.37 -8.98
N LEU A 242 10.54 1.02 -8.47
CA LEU A 242 10.65 0.37 -7.17
C LEU A 242 10.60 1.40 -6.04
N VAL A 243 10.03 0.97 -4.94
CA VAL A 243 10.13 1.66 -3.66
C VAL A 243 10.79 0.73 -2.66
N THR A 244 11.71 1.29 -1.89
CA THR A 244 12.38 0.59 -0.79
C THR A 244 12.06 1.31 0.51
N ALA A 245 11.64 0.54 1.53
CA ALA A 245 11.54 1.03 2.90
C ALA A 245 12.39 0.14 3.82
N SER A 246 12.96 0.73 4.86
CA SER A 246 13.77 0.05 5.86
C SER A 246 13.46 0.54 7.27
N VAL A 247 13.77 -0.30 8.25
CA VAL A 247 13.55 -0.01 9.67
C VAL A 247 14.63 -0.67 10.52
N LYS A 248 14.99 0.01 11.62
CA LYS A 248 15.84 -0.57 12.68
C LYS A 248 15.10 -0.47 14.01
N ILE A 249 15.08 -1.56 14.78
CA ILE A 249 14.38 -1.58 16.07
C ILE A 249 15.27 -2.28 17.10
N GLY A 250 15.54 -1.57 18.20
CA GLY A 250 16.35 -2.09 19.31
C GLY A 250 15.68 -3.26 20.05
N PRO A 251 16.45 -4.18 20.64
CA PRO A 251 15.89 -5.37 21.29
C PRO A 251 14.96 -5.05 22.46
N SER A 252 15.23 -4.02 23.25
CA SER A 252 14.37 -3.63 24.37
C SER A 252 12.93 -3.28 23.99
N GLN A 253 12.69 -2.95 22.72
CA GLN A 253 11.34 -2.68 22.21
C GLN A 253 10.51 -3.97 22.03
N PHE A 254 11.16 -5.12 22.00
CA PHE A 254 10.53 -6.42 21.85
C PHE A 254 10.37 -7.20 23.16
N ASP A 255 10.83 -6.65 24.29
CA ASP A 255 10.65 -7.30 25.58
C ASP A 255 9.18 -7.59 25.87
N THR A 256 8.89 -8.80 26.33
CA THR A 256 7.58 -9.26 26.77
C THR A 256 7.65 -9.84 28.17
N ALA A 257 6.53 -10.21 28.78
CA ALA A 257 6.51 -10.89 30.06
C ALA A 257 7.16 -12.30 30.02
N GLU A 258 7.20 -12.91 28.81
CA GLU A 258 7.65 -14.29 28.62
C GLU A 258 9.04 -14.39 27.96
N TYR A 259 9.45 -13.37 27.17
CA TYR A 259 10.66 -13.40 26.36
C TYR A 259 11.43 -12.09 26.45
N GLU A 260 12.75 -12.18 26.55
CA GLU A 260 13.66 -11.06 26.31
C GLU A 260 13.66 -10.69 24.83
N GLY A 261 13.81 -9.41 24.50
CA GLY A 261 13.70 -8.90 23.14
C GLY A 261 14.70 -9.52 22.17
N GLN A 262 15.89 -9.92 22.62
CA GLN A 262 16.86 -10.64 21.78
C GLN A 262 16.33 -12.01 21.33
N GLU A 263 15.65 -12.73 22.19
CA GLU A 263 15.05 -14.01 21.85
C GLU A 263 13.88 -13.80 20.86
N VAL A 264 13.09 -12.74 21.05
CA VAL A 264 12.01 -12.38 20.10
C VAL A 264 12.60 -12.05 18.71
N ILE A 265 13.67 -11.26 18.65
CA ILE A 265 14.37 -10.95 17.39
C ILE A 265 14.84 -12.22 16.70
N LYS A 266 15.51 -13.11 17.43
CA LYS A 266 15.98 -14.39 16.89
C LYS A 266 14.83 -15.19 16.26
N ARG A 267 13.71 -15.33 16.96
CA ARG A 267 12.52 -16.04 16.47
C ARG A 267 11.89 -15.37 15.24
N ILE A 268 11.87 -14.05 15.18
CA ILE A 268 11.43 -13.29 14.01
C ILE A 268 12.32 -13.62 12.80
N LEU A 269 13.63 -13.66 12.97
CA LEU A 269 14.59 -13.99 11.92
C LEU A 269 14.43 -15.44 11.43
N GLU A 270 14.20 -16.38 12.33
CA GLU A 270 13.92 -17.79 12.00
C GLU A 270 12.62 -17.90 11.20
N ALA A 271 11.55 -17.23 11.63
CA ALA A 271 10.26 -17.21 10.91
C ALA A 271 10.37 -16.53 9.54
N ALA A 272 11.17 -15.47 9.42
CA ALA A 272 11.40 -14.79 8.15
C ALA A 272 12.21 -15.67 7.18
N SER A 273 13.23 -16.36 7.65
CA SER A 273 14.06 -17.25 6.82
C SER A 273 13.25 -18.36 6.16
N PHE A 274 12.22 -18.85 6.85
CA PHE A 274 11.31 -19.86 6.29
C PHE A 274 10.57 -19.33 5.04
N ALA A 275 10.15 -18.05 5.04
CA ALA A 275 9.51 -17.44 3.87
C ALA A 275 10.47 -17.18 2.68
N VAL A 276 11.78 -17.19 2.92
CA VAL A 276 12.77 -17.05 1.84
C VAL A 276 12.92 -18.34 1.04
N VAL A 277 12.82 -19.49 1.70
CA VAL A 277 13.15 -20.80 1.09
C VAL A 277 11.93 -21.62 0.66
N ASP A 278 10.77 -21.36 1.25
CA ASP A 278 9.55 -22.13 1.03
C ASP A 278 8.47 -21.27 0.34
N PRO A 279 8.03 -21.60 -0.89
CA PRO A 279 7.04 -20.82 -1.62
C PRO A 279 5.65 -20.81 -0.97
N TYR A 280 5.27 -21.88 -0.24
CA TYR A 280 4.00 -21.92 0.48
C TYR A 280 4.00 -20.92 1.63
N ARG A 281 5.12 -20.86 2.38
CA ARG A 281 5.28 -19.87 3.43
C ARG A 281 5.40 -18.46 2.85
N ALA A 282 6.15 -18.28 1.77
CA ALA A 282 6.29 -17.00 1.07
C ALA A 282 4.93 -16.43 0.63
N ALA A 283 4.03 -17.23 0.09
CA ALA A 283 2.70 -16.80 -0.33
C ALA A 283 1.91 -16.17 0.84
N THR A 284 1.88 -16.83 2.00
CA THR A 284 1.19 -16.30 3.19
C THR A 284 1.93 -15.11 3.81
N HIS A 285 3.26 -15.12 3.75
CA HIS A 285 4.09 -14.03 4.21
C HIS A 285 3.87 -12.75 3.39
N ASN A 286 3.87 -12.85 2.07
CA ASN A 286 3.62 -11.72 1.17
C ASN A 286 2.16 -11.25 1.24
N LYS A 287 1.16 -12.17 1.38
CA LYS A 287 -0.23 -11.77 1.67
C LYS A 287 -0.30 -10.92 2.94
N GLY A 288 0.48 -11.28 3.97
CA GLY A 288 0.58 -10.49 5.20
C GLY A 288 1.14 -9.08 4.98
N ILE A 289 2.07 -8.91 4.02
CA ILE A 289 2.55 -7.59 3.60
C ILE A 289 1.43 -6.80 2.92
N MET A 290 0.70 -7.46 1.99
CA MET A 290 -0.39 -6.83 1.24
C MET A 290 -1.57 -6.44 2.16
N ASN A 291 -1.80 -7.13 3.27
CA ASN A 291 -2.73 -6.68 4.32
C ASN A 291 -2.45 -5.25 4.83
N GLY A 292 -1.21 -4.78 4.73
CA GLY A 292 -0.87 -3.39 5.05
C GLY A 292 -0.95 -2.47 3.83
N ILE A 293 -0.49 -2.93 2.68
CA ILE A 293 -0.37 -2.14 1.45
C ILE A 293 -1.75 -1.85 0.85
N ASP A 294 -2.55 -2.90 0.57
CA ASP A 294 -3.84 -2.77 -0.11
C ASP A 294 -4.82 -1.83 0.59
N PRO A 295 -4.96 -1.86 1.93
CA PRO A 295 -5.83 -0.92 2.62
C PRO A 295 -5.53 0.54 2.35
N VAL A 296 -4.25 0.91 2.22
CA VAL A 296 -3.83 2.28 1.92
C VAL A 296 -4.05 2.60 0.43
N VAL A 297 -3.74 1.66 -0.44
CA VAL A 297 -3.95 1.78 -1.89
C VAL A 297 -5.44 1.97 -2.21
N ILE A 298 -6.33 1.18 -1.57
CA ILE A 298 -7.79 1.28 -1.70
C ILE A 298 -8.27 2.62 -1.13
N ALA A 299 -7.85 2.97 0.09
CA ALA A 299 -8.27 4.22 0.76
C ALA A 299 -7.91 5.46 -0.06
N THR A 300 -6.81 5.44 -0.81
CA THR A 300 -6.34 6.54 -1.66
C THR A 300 -6.86 6.49 -3.09
N GLY A 301 -7.74 5.54 -3.42
CA GLY A 301 -8.35 5.41 -4.74
C GLY A 301 -7.38 4.95 -5.84
N ASN A 302 -6.28 4.30 -5.47
CA ASN A 302 -5.31 3.72 -6.38
C ASN A 302 -5.70 2.28 -6.79
N ASP A 303 -5.06 1.74 -7.83
CA ASP A 303 -5.34 0.40 -8.37
C ASP A 303 -4.59 -0.67 -7.57
N TRP A 304 -5.26 -1.21 -6.54
CA TRP A 304 -4.72 -2.27 -5.69
C TRP A 304 -4.39 -3.56 -6.47
N ARG A 305 -5.15 -3.88 -7.55
CA ARG A 305 -4.90 -5.08 -8.36
C ARG A 305 -3.61 -4.96 -9.16
N ALA A 306 -3.29 -3.76 -9.63
CA ALA A 306 -2.02 -3.48 -10.30
C ALA A 306 -0.84 -3.61 -9.33
N ILE A 307 -1.00 -3.13 -8.09
CA ILE A 307 0.02 -3.24 -7.04
C ILE A 307 0.23 -4.70 -6.64
N GLU A 308 -0.83 -5.46 -6.39
CA GLU A 308 -0.78 -6.91 -6.10
C GLU A 308 -0.05 -7.67 -7.23
N ALA A 309 -0.50 -7.48 -8.48
CA ALA A 309 0.10 -8.17 -9.63
C ALA A 309 1.60 -7.84 -9.76
N GLY A 310 1.97 -6.57 -9.60
CA GLY A 310 3.37 -6.12 -9.65
C GLY A 310 4.21 -6.72 -8.53
N ALA A 311 3.72 -6.69 -7.30
CA ALA A 311 4.42 -7.21 -6.12
C ALA A 311 4.66 -8.72 -6.23
N HIS A 312 3.63 -9.52 -6.57
CA HIS A 312 3.76 -10.98 -6.69
C HIS A 312 4.62 -11.40 -7.90
N ALA A 313 4.51 -10.69 -9.04
CA ALA A 313 5.39 -10.93 -10.17
C ALA A 313 6.86 -10.60 -9.82
N PHE A 314 7.09 -9.53 -9.06
CA PHE A 314 8.43 -9.16 -8.60
C PHE A 314 9.00 -10.16 -7.60
N ALA A 315 8.18 -10.71 -6.70
CA ALA A 315 8.58 -11.78 -5.78
C ALA A 315 9.03 -13.06 -6.49
N ALA A 316 8.63 -13.26 -7.75
CA ALA A 316 8.98 -14.41 -8.58
C ALA A 316 10.03 -14.09 -9.68
N ILE A 317 10.56 -12.86 -9.75
CA ILE A 317 11.40 -12.39 -10.85
C ILE A 317 12.72 -13.17 -10.98
N SER A 318 13.20 -13.74 -9.88
CA SER A 318 14.41 -14.59 -9.85
C SER A 318 14.17 -16.03 -10.38
N GLY A 319 12.94 -16.37 -10.76
CA GLY A 319 12.54 -17.71 -11.18
C GLY A 319 11.94 -18.59 -10.06
N GLN A 320 12.01 -18.13 -8.81
CA GLN A 320 11.37 -18.75 -7.66
C GLN A 320 10.60 -17.69 -6.86
N TYR A 321 9.36 -18.00 -6.47
CA TYR A 321 8.57 -17.14 -5.61
C TYR A 321 9.13 -17.13 -4.20
N THR A 322 9.43 -15.94 -3.68
CA THR A 322 10.10 -15.74 -2.38
C THR A 322 9.53 -14.53 -1.62
N SER A 323 10.03 -14.29 -0.41
CA SER A 323 9.67 -13.12 0.41
C SER A 323 10.02 -11.79 -0.27
N LEU A 324 9.12 -10.80 -0.20
CA LEU A 324 9.37 -9.40 -0.57
C LEU A 324 10.17 -8.65 0.48
N THR A 325 10.29 -9.18 1.70
CA THR A 325 11.04 -8.55 2.80
C THR A 325 12.32 -9.31 3.10
N GLN A 326 13.30 -8.57 3.58
CA GLN A 326 14.58 -9.07 4.09
C GLN A 326 14.72 -8.64 5.55
N TRP A 327 15.01 -9.60 6.43
CA TRP A 327 15.21 -9.37 7.85
C TRP A 327 16.60 -9.86 8.28
N SER A 328 17.30 -9.07 9.09
CA SER A 328 18.64 -9.37 9.60
C SER A 328 18.84 -8.76 10.98
N SER A 329 19.98 -9.07 11.63
CA SER A 329 20.41 -8.41 12.85
C SER A 329 21.61 -7.53 12.55
N SER A 330 21.64 -6.31 13.11
CA SER A 330 22.80 -5.44 13.08
C SER A 330 23.92 -5.92 14.04
N PRO A 331 25.16 -5.40 13.94
CA PRO A 331 26.21 -5.66 14.93
C PRO A 331 25.79 -5.27 16.37
N ASP A 332 24.94 -4.25 16.51
CA ASP A 332 24.39 -3.79 17.78
C ASP A 332 23.17 -4.61 18.23
N ARG A 333 22.91 -5.74 17.56
CA ARG A 333 21.81 -6.68 17.84
C ARG A 333 20.41 -6.11 17.65
N GLU A 334 20.27 -5.03 16.88
CA GLU A 334 18.96 -4.51 16.47
C GLU A 334 18.35 -5.38 15.38
N LEU A 335 17.03 -5.46 15.32
CA LEU A 335 16.32 -6.01 14.18
C LEU A 335 16.36 -4.99 13.03
N VAL A 336 16.84 -5.43 11.87
CA VAL A 336 16.88 -4.64 10.63
C VAL A 336 15.95 -5.27 9.62
N GLY A 337 14.97 -4.50 9.16
CA GLY A 337 14.02 -4.91 8.12
C GLY A 337 14.13 -4.06 6.87
N LYS A 338 13.93 -4.67 5.71
CA LYS A 338 13.88 -4.00 4.41
C LYS A 338 12.83 -4.63 3.53
N ILE A 339 12.07 -3.80 2.82
CA ILE A 339 11.17 -4.21 1.74
C ILE A 339 11.55 -3.46 0.46
N THR A 340 11.49 -4.14 -0.69
CA THR A 340 11.63 -3.51 -2.01
C THR A 340 10.61 -4.13 -2.95
N LEU A 341 9.76 -3.30 -3.57
CA LEU A 341 8.71 -3.77 -4.47
C LEU A 341 8.29 -2.68 -5.48
N PRO A 342 7.69 -3.08 -6.62
CA PRO A 342 7.04 -2.13 -7.52
C PRO A 342 5.89 -1.38 -6.84
N MET A 343 5.81 -0.05 -7.04
CA MET A 343 4.78 0.78 -6.43
C MET A 343 4.24 1.80 -7.42
N ALA A 344 3.40 1.33 -8.34
CA ALA A 344 2.80 2.15 -9.39
C ALA A 344 1.53 2.87 -8.89
N VAL A 345 1.68 3.74 -7.91
CA VAL A 345 0.60 4.60 -7.38
C VAL A 345 0.66 5.99 -8.00
N GLY A 346 -0.45 6.75 -7.90
CA GLY A 346 -0.52 8.12 -8.40
C GLY A 346 -1.36 9.01 -7.48
N LEU A 347 -1.16 10.32 -7.61
CA LEU A 347 -1.96 11.37 -6.96
C LEU A 347 -2.88 12.08 -7.95
N VAL A 348 -2.74 11.83 -9.25
CA VAL A 348 -3.46 12.51 -10.30
C VAL A 348 -4.25 11.53 -11.18
N GLY A 349 -5.49 11.89 -11.49
CA GLY A 349 -6.37 11.09 -12.36
C GLY A 349 -7.12 9.98 -11.64
N GLY A 350 -8.07 9.34 -12.35
CA GLY A 350 -8.83 8.20 -11.85
C GLY A 350 -9.65 8.46 -10.59
N ALA A 351 -9.86 7.40 -9.80
CA ALA A 351 -10.65 7.45 -8.56
C ALA A 351 -10.04 8.35 -7.48
N THR A 352 -8.75 8.64 -7.51
CA THR A 352 -8.09 9.60 -6.61
C THR A 352 -8.71 11.00 -6.68
N LYS A 353 -9.28 11.38 -7.84
CA LYS A 353 -9.93 12.68 -8.05
C LYS A 353 -11.46 12.63 -7.99
N THR A 354 -12.06 11.49 -8.23
CA THR A 354 -13.53 11.37 -8.36
C THR A 354 -14.20 10.79 -7.12
N HIS A 355 -13.49 10.02 -6.30
CA HIS A 355 -14.02 9.39 -5.09
C HIS A 355 -13.82 10.30 -3.87
N PRO A 356 -14.88 10.87 -3.26
CA PRO A 356 -14.74 11.85 -2.17
C PRO A 356 -13.98 11.31 -0.95
N SER A 357 -14.20 10.04 -0.57
CA SER A 357 -13.45 9.44 0.55
C SER A 357 -11.97 9.26 0.23
N ALA A 358 -11.59 9.00 -1.03
CA ALA A 358 -10.20 8.91 -1.42
C ALA A 358 -9.50 10.28 -1.37
N GLN A 359 -10.20 11.34 -1.75
CA GLN A 359 -9.69 12.71 -1.59
C GLN A 359 -9.49 13.07 -0.12
N ALA A 360 -10.45 12.72 0.76
CA ALA A 360 -10.34 12.91 2.19
C ALA A 360 -9.15 12.10 2.79
N ALA A 361 -8.96 10.86 2.33
CA ALA A 361 -7.85 10.02 2.76
C ALA A 361 -6.49 10.59 2.33
N LEU A 362 -6.36 11.08 1.10
CA LEU A 362 -5.14 11.74 0.61
C LEU A 362 -4.85 13.05 1.36
N ALA A 363 -5.89 13.84 1.68
CA ALA A 363 -5.73 15.05 2.48
C ALA A 363 -5.27 14.73 3.92
N LEU A 364 -5.79 13.63 4.50
CA LEU A 364 -5.38 13.14 5.82
C LEU A 364 -3.94 12.64 5.81
N LEU A 365 -3.52 11.97 4.72
CA LEU A 365 -2.17 11.44 4.56
C LEU A 365 -1.13 12.55 4.34
N ASP A 366 -1.55 13.68 3.76
CA ASP A 366 -0.72 14.88 3.56
C ASP A 366 0.58 14.60 2.79
N VAL A 367 0.48 13.87 1.69
CA VAL A 367 1.59 13.56 0.79
C VAL A 367 1.64 14.50 -0.41
N GLY A 368 2.82 14.94 -0.79
CA GLY A 368 3.05 15.92 -1.86
C GLY A 368 3.38 15.31 -3.21
N SER A 369 3.69 14.00 -3.30
CA SER A 369 4.04 13.32 -4.55
C SER A 369 3.65 11.84 -4.53
N ALA A 370 3.52 11.24 -5.71
CA ALA A 370 3.31 9.80 -5.85
C ALA A 370 4.48 8.97 -5.26
N SER A 371 5.69 9.48 -5.34
CA SER A 371 6.87 8.87 -4.72
C SER A 371 6.76 8.85 -3.20
N GLU A 372 6.35 9.96 -2.58
CA GLU A 372 6.12 10.03 -1.12
C GLU A 372 5.00 9.08 -0.70
N LEU A 373 3.88 9.03 -1.45
CA LEU A 373 2.80 8.07 -1.21
C LEU A 373 3.33 6.63 -1.26
N GLY A 374 4.11 6.28 -2.27
CA GLY A 374 4.71 4.95 -2.40
C GLY A 374 5.63 4.60 -1.24
N GLN A 375 6.44 5.54 -0.76
CA GLN A 375 7.34 5.37 0.39
C GLN A 375 6.55 5.07 1.68
N VAL A 376 5.48 5.82 1.91
CA VAL A 376 4.59 5.59 3.06
C VAL A 376 3.93 4.21 2.96
N ILE A 377 3.39 3.84 1.80
CA ILE A 377 2.76 2.52 1.59
C ILE A 377 3.76 1.37 1.83
N ALA A 378 4.99 1.47 1.33
CA ALA A 378 6.02 0.46 1.55
C ALA A 378 6.39 0.33 3.04
N ALA A 379 6.47 1.45 3.78
CA ALA A 379 6.69 1.44 5.22
C ALA A 379 5.55 0.74 5.97
N VAL A 380 4.28 0.94 5.53
CA VAL A 380 3.12 0.23 6.10
C VAL A 380 3.21 -1.27 5.82
N GLY A 381 3.57 -1.67 4.61
CA GLY A 381 3.78 -3.08 4.26
C GLY A 381 4.86 -3.75 5.13
N LEU A 382 5.97 -3.06 5.36
CA LEU A 382 7.06 -3.55 6.22
C LEU A 382 6.61 -3.66 7.69
N ALA A 383 5.89 -2.66 8.21
CA ALA A 383 5.32 -2.69 9.56
C ALA A 383 4.32 -3.84 9.72
N GLN A 384 3.45 -4.05 8.75
CA GLN A 384 2.45 -5.11 8.76
C GLN A 384 3.08 -6.49 8.72
N ASN A 385 4.13 -6.68 7.93
CA ASN A 385 4.90 -7.92 7.92
C ASN A 385 5.55 -8.21 9.28
N LEU A 386 6.16 -7.19 9.90
CA LEU A 386 6.75 -7.33 11.23
C LEU A 386 5.70 -7.70 12.28
N ALA A 387 4.50 -7.11 12.22
CA ALA A 387 3.41 -7.44 13.13
C ALA A 387 3.04 -8.93 13.05
N ALA A 388 2.93 -9.46 11.83
CA ALA A 388 2.65 -10.87 11.61
C ALA A 388 3.81 -11.77 12.09
N LEU A 389 5.05 -11.44 11.76
CA LEU A 389 6.23 -12.21 12.18
C LEU A 389 6.36 -12.25 13.71
N ARG A 390 6.18 -11.09 14.37
CA ARG A 390 6.24 -11.03 15.84
C ARG A 390 5.14 -11.90 16.47
N ALA A 391 3.91 -11.78 16.00
CA ALA A 391 2.81 -12.59 16.53
C ALA A 391 3.05 -14.10 16.35
N LEU A 392 3.54 -14.51 15.18
CA LEU A 392 3.90 -15.90 14.90
C LEU A 392 5.05 -16.40 15.78
N ALA A 393 6.04 -15.55 16.04
CA ALA A 393 7.24 -15.89 16.79
C ALA A 393 7.03 -15.93 18.32
N THR A 394 5.96 -15.32 18.84
CA THR A 394 5.68 -15.20 20.27
C THR A 394 4.36 -15.86 20.70
N GLU A 395 3.26 -15.15 20.58
CA GLU A 395 1.95 -15.52 21.14
C GLU A 395 1.20 -16.54 20.27
N GLY A 396 1.56 -16.65 18.99
CA GLY A 396 0.80 -17.33 17.95
C GLY A 396 -0.39 -16.47 17.47
N ILE A 397 -0.69 -16.59 16.18
CA ILE A 397 -1.73 -15.73 15.52
C ILE A 397 -3.08 -15.89 16.19
N GLN A 398 -3.48 -17.10 16.57
CA GLN A 398 -4.82 -17.34 17.14
C GLN A 398 -5.03 -16.64 18.49
N ARG A 399 -4.01 -16.61 19.35
CA ARG A 399 -4.12 -15.99 20.68
C ARG A 399 -4.21 -14.46 20.62
N GLY A 400 -3.42 -13.84 19.77
CA GLY A 400 -3.45 -12.37 19.54
C GLY A 400 -4.74 -11.91 18.83
N HIS A 401 -5.32 -12.73 17.97
CA HIS A 401 -6.55 -12.44 17.23
C HIS A 401 -7.83 -12.72 18.02
N MET A 402 -7.79 -13.60 19.04
CA MET A 402 -9.01 -14.00 19.77
C MET A 402 -9.79 -12.82 20.33
N THR A 403 -9.13 -11.85 20.94
CA THR A 403 -9.81 -10.69 21.56
C THR A 403 -10.46 -9.78 20.51
N LEU A 404 -9.84 -9.62 19.35
CA LEU A 404 -10.36 -8.79 18.26
C LEU A 404 -11.41 -9.53 17.41
N HIS A 405 -11.27 -10.84 17.23
CA HIS A 405 -12.29 -11.70 16.62
C HIS A 405 -13.54 -11.87 17.50
N ALA A 406 -13.40 -11.82 18.82
CA ALA A 406 -14.53 -11.96 19.73
C ALA A 406 -15.65 -10.96 19.42
N ARG A 407 -15.32 -9.73 19.01
CA ARG A 407 -16.33 -8.74 18.64
C ARG A 407 -17.09 -9.11 17.36
N ASN A 408 -16.42 -9.60 16.34
CA ASN A 408 -17.06 -10.08 15.11
C ASN A 408 -17.90 -11.33 15.36
N ILE A 409 -17.44 -12.23 16.24
CA ILE A 409 -18.18 -13.43 16.65
C ILE A 409 -19.43 -13.06 17.43
N ALA A 410 -19.36 -12.06 18.33
CA ALA A 410 -20.52 -11.54 19.02
C ALA A 410 -21.58 -10.97 18.05
N LEU A 411 -21.15 -10.21 17.05
CA LEU A 411 -22.01 -9.69 15.98
C LEU A 411 -22.63 -10.82 15.15
N GLN A 412 -21.85 -11.84 14.75
CA GLN A 412 -22.36 -13.02 14.04
C GLN A 412 -23.40 -13.80 14.85
N ALA A 413 -23.26 -13.83 16.17
CA ALA A 413 -24.23 -14.43 17.08
C ALA A 413 -25.49 -13.57 17.27
N GLY A 414 -25.54 -12.36 16.70
CA GLY A 414 -26.68 -11.45 16.75
C GLY A 414 -26.70 -10.52 17.95
N ALA A 415 -25.55 -10.26 18.60
CA ALA A 415 -25.42 -9.25 19.65
C ALA A 415 -25.49 -7.84 19.05
N LEU A 416 -26.18 -6.92 19.70
CA LEU A 416 -26.40 -5.54 19.27
C LEU A 416 -26.05 -4.55 20.41
N GLY A 417 -25.52 -3.38 20.06
CA GLY A 417 -25.26 -2.32 21.04
C GLY A 417 -24.36 -2.78 22.19
N ASP A 418 -24.82 -2.55 23.43
CA ASP A 418 -24.08 -2.88 24.66
C ASP A 418 -23.94 -4.39 24.93
N GLU A 419 -24.77 -5.22 24.26
CA GLU A 419 -24.70 -6.68 24.35
C GLU A 419 -23.35 -7.18 23.82
N ILE A 420 -22.78 -6.50 22.82
CA ILE A 420 -21.52 -6.89 22.15
C ILE A 420 -20.40 -6.94 23.18
N ASP A 421 -20.22 -5.89 23.96
CA ASP A 421 -19.11 -5.80 24.92
C ASP A 421 -19.27 -6.81 26.07
N SER A 422 -20.51 -7.08 26.47
CA SER A 422 -20.82 -8.10 27.48
C SER A 422 -20.54 -9.53 26.98
N VAL A 423 -20.93 -9.84 25.74
CA VAL A 423 -20.65 -11.14 25.10
C VAL A 423 -19.16 -11.32 24.88
N VAL A 424 -18.47 -10.31 24.38
CA VAL A 424 -17.01 -10.33 24.17
C VAL A 424 -16.26 -10.61 25.47
N LYS A 425 -16.60 -9.90 26.55
CA LYS A 425 -15.97 -10.12 27.85
C LYS A 425 -16.18 -11.55 28.34
N SER A 426 -17.41 -12.07 28.27
CA SER A 426 -17.72 -13.42 28.72
C SER A 426 -17.01 -14.51 27.90
N MET A 427 -16.86 -14.32 26.57
CA MET A 427 -16.11 -15.23 25.70
C MET A 427 -14.61 -15.24 26.02
N ILE A 428 -14.05 -14.06 26.33
CA ILE A 428 -12.63 -13.95 26.71
C ILE A 428 -12.39 -14.61 28.07
N ASP A 429 -13.25 -14.35 29.04
CA ASP A 429 -13.15 -14.92 30.39
C ASP A 429 -13.28 -16.46 30.37
N SER A 430 -14.11 -17.01 29.48
CA SER A 430 -14.26 -18.46 29.29
C SER A 430 -13.17 -19.08 28.41
N GLN A 431 -12.32 -18.28 27.77
CA GLN A 431 -11.32 -18.70 26.77
C GLN A 431 -11.92 -19.47 25.58
N GLU A 432 -13.21 -19.31 25.31
CA GLU A 432 -13.94 -19.98 24.24
C GLU A 432 -14.60 -18.94 23.34
N VAL A 433 -13.87 -18.51 22.30
CA VAL A 433 -14.30 -17.49 21.33
C VAL A 433 -14.88 -18.18 20.10
N THR A 434 -16.15 -18.63 20.23
CA THR A 434 -16.90 -19.33 19.18
C THR A 434 -18.30 -18.74 19.03
N VAL A 435 -18.91 -18.87 17.84
CA VAL A 435 -20.28 -18.39 17.58
C VAL A 435 -21.32 -19.11 18.47
N ASP A 436 -21.08 -20.39 18.74
CA ASP A 436 -21.95 -21.18 19.60
C ASP A 436 -21.94 -20.70 21.06
N ASN A 437 -20.73 -20.45 21.62
CA ASN A 437 -20.59 -19.88 22.95
C ASN A 437 -21.19 -18.47 23.02
N ALA A 438 -20.88 -17.61 22.03
CA ALA A 438 -21.47 -16.27 21.94
C ALA A 438 -23.00 -16.31 21.92
N SER A 439 -23.60 -17.23 21.17
CA SER A 439 -25.06 -17.43 21.10
C SER A 439 -25.64 -17.91 22.43
N GLN A 440 -24.93 -18.78 23.17
CA GLN A 440 -25.34 -19.21 24.49
C GLN A 440 -25.27 -18.08 25.54
N ILE A 441 -24.19 -17.30 25.50
CA ILE A 441 -24.00 -16.12 26.34
C ILE A 441 -25.11 -15.11 26.06
N LEU A 442 -25.40 -14.82 24.81
CA LEU A 442 -26.40 -13.87 24.38
C LEU A 442 -27.82 -14.28 24.87
N LYS A 443 -28.14 -15.59 24.83
CA LYS A 443 -29.41 -16.13 25.40
C LYS A 443 -29.52 -15.99 26.90
N ARG A 444 -28.40 -15.90 27.63
CA ARG A 444 -28.41 -15.71 29.10
C ARG A 444 -28.47 -14.24 29.49
N ILE A 445 -28.08 -13.34 28.62
CA ILE A 445 -28.10 -11.88 28.85
C ILE A 445 -29.47 -11.30 28.50
N LYS A 446 -30.15 -11.87 27.50
CA LYS A 446 -31.54 -11.54 27.13
C LYS A 446 -32.53 -12.24 28.05
#